data_e53bdc81a9c4cfc87a0249b415978472
#
_entry.id   e53bdc81a9c4cfc87a0249b415978472
#
_cell.length_a   1.000
_cell.length_b   1.000
_cell.length_c   1.000
_cell.angle_alpha   90.00
_cell.angle_beta   90.00
_cell.angle_gamma   90.00
#
_symmetry.space_group_name_H-M   'P 1'
#
loop_
_entity.id
_entity.type
_entity.pdbx_description
1 polymer ?
#
loop_
_entity_poly.entity_id
_entity_poly.type
_entity_poly.pdbx_seq_one_letter_code
_entity_poly.pdbx_strand_id
1 'polypeptide(L)'
;MLHDPELHYLDNAATTIVAPEVADVIDKAMREHWANPSSLYAPGARSEEALNAARAAVARTLGCRSKELYFTSCGSEGNNLALLGAAQTRTFGKGIVVSGFEHPSVQRPLERLAAQGYNVTVVKPQADGTLDINKMLDAVDKNTILVACMMVNNEIGTRSDVERLAAEVKRRNSRAIVHVDAVQAWMRVPIKLDNIDTMTVSGHKIHAPKGIGALYLSDRLVQAFQPPYLGGEQERGLRPGTENLPYALGLAAAATRLAGSIKSRDKAVRALNDRLRAGLSVFPEVEINSPAGAVPEVLNFSENCIKSETMLAWLSEKQIYVSSASACGRGQPSHTLAAMGRDPLAIDTAIRVSFCADNTPEDVDAFLERFEDGMKHLQRIKK
;
A
#
# COMPACT_ATOMS: atom_id res chain seq x y z
N MET A 1 17.05 2.14 19.90
CA MET A 1 17.66 1.06 19.13
C MET A 1 17.03 0.96 17.74
N LEU A 2 17.17 1.97 16.91
CA LEU A 2 16.72 1.91 15.53
C LEU A 2 17.87 1.66 14.54
N HIS A 3 19.10 1.62 15.02
CA HIS A 3 20.29 1.33 14.24
C HIS A 3 21.15 0.32 15.01
N ASP A 4 20.77 -0.93 14.88
CA ASP A 4 21.75 -2.01 14.94
C ASP A 4 22.52 -1.90 13.62
N PRO A 5 23.82 -1.55 13.62
CA PRO A 5 24.59 -1.38 12.39
C PRO A 5 24.77 -2.68 11.61
N GLU A 6 24.48 -3.83 12.24
CA GLU A 6 24.48 -5.12 11.57
C GLU A 6 23.11 -5.54 11.02
N LEU A 7 22.04 -4.74 11.29
CA LEU A 7 20.69 -5.01 10.82
C LEU A 7 20.44 -4.30 9.49
N HIS A 8 20.36 -5.05 8.41
CA HIS A 8 20.05 -4.54 7.07
C HIS A 8 18.58 -4.83 6.73
N TYR A 9 17.68 -3.90 7.13
CA TYR A 9 16.25 -4.05 6.89
C TYR A 9 15.85 -3.47 5.54
N LEU A 10 15.62 -4.35 4.57
CA LEU A 10 15.32 -4.04 3.17
C LEU A 10 13.93 -4.57 2.75
N ASP A 11 12.98 -4.67 3.71
CA ASP A 11 11.60 -5.13 3.45
C ASP A 11 10.55 -4.08 3.86
N ASN A 12 10.80 -2.81 3.55
CA ASN A 12 9.94 -1.68 3.89
C ASN A 12 8.58 -1.67 3.16
N ALA A 13 8.43 -2.44 2.08
CA ALA A 13 7.14 -2.64 1.43
C ALA A 13 6.24 -3.64 2.20
N ALA A 14 6.80 -4.55 3.00
CA ALA A 14 6.02 -5.41 3.90
C ALA A 14 5.54 -4.63 5.13
N THR A 15 6.43 -3.95 5.81
CA THR A 15 6.13 -3.03 6.94
C THR A 15 7.35 -2.15 7.18
N THR A 16 7.16 -0.99 7.81
CA THR A 16 8.29 -0.16 8.25
C THR A 16 8.48 -0.25 9.76
N ILE A 17 9.69 0.04 10.23
CA ILE A 17 9.98 0.21 11.65
C ILE A 17 9.28 1.50 12.10
N VAL A 18 8.63 1.47 13.27
CA VAL A 18 7.99 2.68 13.84
C VAL A 18 9.06 3.68 14.22
N ALA A 19 8.90 4.93 13.79
CA ALA A 19 9.86 5.97 14.14
C ALA A 19 9.84 6.25 15.67
N PRO A 20 11.00 6.49 16.32
CA PRO A 20 11.06 6.71 17.78
C PRO A 20 10.13 7.80 18.25
N GLU A 21 10.16 8.95 17.61
CA GLU A 21 9.30 10.08 17.91
C GLU A 21 7.81 9.78 17.76
N VAL A 22 7.45 8.84 16.89
CA VAL A 22 6.08 8.34 16.75
C VAL A 22 5.70 7.43 17.93
N ALA A 23 6.63 6.59 18.36
CA ALA A 23 6.43 5.73 19.54
C ALA A 23 6.25 6.57 20.81
N ASP A 24 7.05 7.64 20.96
CA ASP A 24 6.95 8.58 22.09
C ASP A 24 5.59 9.30 22.13
N VAL A 25 5.09 9.73 20.97
CA VAL A 25 3.74 10.33 20.84
C VAL A 25 2.66 9.36 21.28
N ILE A 26 2.77 8.09 20.89
CA ILE A 26 1.79 7.05 21.25
C ILE A 26 1.82 6.77 22.75
N ASP A 27 3.01 6.60 23.34
CA ASP A 27 3.18 6.35 24.78
C ASP A 27 2.60 7.53 25.60
N LYS A 28 2.91 8.76 25.22
CA LYS A 28 2.35 9.96 25.83
C LYS A 28 0.82 9.99 25.71
N ALA A 29 0.29 9.71 24.53
CA ALA A 29 -1.15 9.71 24.29
C ALA A 29 -1.90 8.67 25.15
N MET A 30 -1.32 7.48 25.34
CA MET A 30 -1.90 6.43 26.20
C MET A 30 -2.04 6.87 27.66
N ARG A 31 -1.14 7.73 28.13
CA ARG A 31 -1.15 8.25 29.51
C ARG A 31 -2.04 9.47 29.69
N GLU A 32 -2.04 10.39 28.72
CA GLU A 32 -2.68 11.70 28.85
C GLU A 32 -4.08 11.76 28.23
N HIS A 33 -4.36 10.97 27.18
CA HIS A 33 -5.63 10.97 26.43
C HIS A 33 -6.37 9.63 26.56
N TRP A 34 -6.53 9.17 27.82
CA TRP A 34 -7.15 7.88 28.13
C TRP A 34 -8.69 7.87 28.03
N ALA A 35 -9.31 9.06 28.03
CA ALA A 35 -10.77 9.17 28.03
C ALA A 35 -11.37 8.90 26.65
N ASN A 36 -12.59 8.36 26.64
CA ASN A 36 -13.35 8.16 25.40
C ASN A 36 -13.65 9.52 24.75
N PRO A 37 -13.32 9.76 23.49
CA PRO A 37 -13.61 11.02 22.79
C PRO A 37 -15.10 11.40 22.74
N SER A 38 -16.00 10.43 22.84
CA SER A 38 -17.47 10.67 22.87
C SER A 38 -18.01 11.09 24.24
N SER A 39 -17.17 11.15 25.28
CA SER A 39 -17.61 11.50 26.64
C SER A 39 -17.73 13.01 26.84
N LEU A 40 -18.81 13.47 27.47
CA LEU A 40 -19.13 14.89 27.64
C LEU A 40 -18.33 15.61 28.74
N TYR A 41 -17.56 14.88 29.57
CA TYR A 41 -16.71 15.47 30.57
C TYR A 41 -15.36 15.96 30.01
N ALA A 42 -14.67 16.86 30.73
CA ALA A 42 -13.48 17.56 30.25
C ALA A 42 -12.35 16.64 29.71
N PRO A 43 -11.98 15.50 30.32
CA PRO A 43 -11.03 14.57 29.70
C PRO A 43 -11.49 14.02 28.33
N GLY A 44 -12.78 13.74 28.16
CA GLY A 44 -13.36 13.29 26.89
C GLY A 44 -13.25 14.36 25.80
N ALA A 45 -13.64 15.60 26.13
CA ALA A 45 -13.50 16.74 25.21
C ALA A 45 -12.06 16.98 24.75
N ARG A 46 -11.07 16.85 25.65
CA ARG A 46 -9.64 16.92 25.25
C ARG A 46 -9.22 15.79 24.32
N SER A 47 -9.75 14.58 24.53
CA SER A 47 -9.51 13.44 23.64
C SER A 47 -10.13 13.65 22.26
N GLU A 48 -11.34 14.21 22.19
CA GLU A 48 -11.99 14.58 20.92
C GLU A 48 -11.21 15.66 20.18
N GLU A 49 -10.75 16.71 20.85
CA GLU A 49 -9.92 17.75 20.27
C GLU A 49 -8.63 17.18 19.67
N ALA A 50 -7.93 16.30 20.42
CA ALA A 50 -6.73 15.62 19.96
C ALA A 50 -6.97 14.72 18.74
N LEU A 51 -8.10 13.98 18.73
CA LEU A 51 -8.51 13.15 17.58
C LEU A 51 -8.78 14.01 16.34
N ASN A 52 -9.48 15.13 16.50
CA ASN A 52 -9.77 16.05 15.41
C ASN A 52 -8.50 16.73 14.88
N ALA A 53 -7.55 17.08 15.75
CA ALA A 53 -6.24 17.59 15.34
C ALA A 53 -5.43 16.57 14.55
N ALA A 54 -5.41 15.31 14.99
CA ALA A 54 -4.76 14.20 14.27
C ALA A 54 -5.39 14.00 12.89
N ARG A 55 -6.72 13.99 12.82
CA ARG A 55 -7.47 13.90 11.55
C ARG A 55 -7.14 15.02 10.60
N ALA A 56 -7.08 16.26 11.08
CA ALA A 56 -6.71 17.42 10.27
C ALA A 56 -5.26 17.34 9.75
N ALA A 57 -4.34 16.82 10.55
CA ALA A 57 -2.95 16.63 10.15
C ALA A 57 -2.83 15.58 9.03
N VAL A 58 -3.46 14.42 9.17
CA VAL A 58 -3.48 13.38 8.13
C VAL A 58 -4.16 13.88 6.85
N ALA A 59 -5.33 14.54 6.98
CA ALA A 59 -6.08 15.06 5.84
C ALA A 59 -5.25 16.06 5.01
N ARG A 60 -4.49 16.95 5.65
CA ARG A 60 -3.58 17.87 4.95
C ARG A 60 -2.56 17.16 4.08
N THR A 61 -2.04 16.01 4.52
CA THR A 61 -1.04 15.25 3.75
C THR A 61 -1.63 14.54 2.53
N LEU A 62 -2.93 14.29 2.54
CA LEU A 62 -3.68 13.75 1.40
C LEU A 62 -4.27 14.85 0.51
N GLY A 63 -4.26 16.10 0.96
CA GLY A 63 -4.87 17.21 0.23
C GLY A 63 -6.40 17.22 0.31
N CYS A 64 -7.01 16.62 1.37
CA CYS A 64 -8.45 16.60 1.58
C CYS A 64 -8.87 17.39 2.84
N ARG A 65 -10.18 17.56 3.02
CA ARG A 65 -10.74 18.17 4.22
C ARG A 65 -10.86 17.12 5.34
N SER A 66 -10.76 17.53 6.60
CA SER A 66 -10.89 16.64 7.76
C SER A 66 -12.20 15.82 7.75
N LYS A 67 -13.29 16.40 7.24
CA LYS A 67 -14.60 15.71 7.14
C LYS A 67 -14.63 14.59 6.08
N GLU A 68 -13.63 14.52 5.21
CA GLU A 68 -13.49 13.49 4.17
C GLU A 68 -12.55 12.37 4.59
N LEU A 69 -11.93 12.47 5.79
CA LEU A 69 -11.01 11.46 6.30
C LEU A 69 -11.65 10.67 7.46
N TYR A 70 -11.49 9.36 7.40
CA TYR A 70 -12.00 8.40 8.40
C TYR A 70 -10.87 7.47 8.82
N PHE A 71 -10.66 7.31 10.13
CA PHE A 71 -9.67 6.36 10.62
C PHE A 71 -10.17 4.93 10.50
N THR A 72 -9.27 4.03 10.12
CA THR A 72 -9.49 2.59 10.02
C THR A 72 -8.39 1.86 10.77
N SER A 73 -8.56 0.55 11.01
CA SER A 73 -7.51 -0.24 11.67
C SER A 73 -6.35 -0.57 10.75
N CYS A 74 -6.54 -0.53 9.44
CA CYS A 74 -5.50 -0.87 8.44
C CYS A 74 -5.99 -0.60 7.02
N GLY A 75 -5.10 -0.77 6.05
CA GLY A 75 -5.46 -0.67 4.63
C GLY A 75 -6.52 -1.70 4.21
N SER A 76 -6.46 -2.92 4.76
CA SER A 76 -7.46 -3.95 4.43
C SER A 76 -8.88 -3.57 4.87
N GLU A 77 -9.05 -2.96 6.05
CA GLU A 77 -10.35 -2.44 6.47
C GLU A 77 -10.80 -1.30 5.54
N GLY A 78 -9.93 -0.36 5.22
CA GLY A 78 -10.25 0.76 4.32
C GLY A 78 -10.70 0.27 2.94
N ASN A 79 -9.99 -0.69 2.34
CA ASN A 79 -10.36 -1.27 1.04
C ASN A 79 -11.71 -2.00 1.12
N ASN A 80 -11.95 -2.81 2.16
CA ASN A 80 -13.24 -3.49 2.34
C ASN A 80 -14.40 -2.49 2.51
N LEU A 81 -14.23 -1.47 3.36
CA LEU A 81 -15.22 -0.41 3.52
C LEU A 81 -15.56 0.25 2.19
N ALA A 82 -14.53 0.64 1.42
CA ALA A 82 -14.70 1.32 0.16
C ALA A 82 -15.43 0.45 -0.89
N LEU A 83 -14.98 -0.80 -1.09
CA LEU A 83 -15.49 -1.67 -2.15
C LEU A 83 -16.89 -2.19 -1.84
N LEU A 84 -17.10 -2.71 -0.63
CA LEU A 84 -18.41 -3.24 -0.23
C LEU A 84 -19.42 -2.10 -0.07
N GLY A 85 -19.00 -0.95 0.49
CA GLY A 85 -19.83 0.23 0.59
C GLY A 85 -20.22 0.79 -0.78
N ALA A 86 -19.30 0.80 -1.77
CA ALA A 86 -19.61 1.20 -3.13
C ALA A 86 -20.69 0.31 -3.76
N ALA A 87 -20.60 -1.01 -3.57
CA ALA A 87 -21.58 -1.98 -4.08
C ALA A 87 -22.96 -1.78 -3.45
N GLN A 88 -23.04 -1.45 -2.15
CA GLN A 88 -24.29 -1.14 -1.47
C GLN A 88 -24.87 0.22 -1.88
N THR A 89 -24.01 1.20 -2.13
CA THR A 89 -24.39 2.57 -2.48
C THR A 89 -24.92 2.68 -3.91
N ARG A 90 -24.43 1.88 -4.85
CA ARG A 90 -24.76 1.96 -6.27
C ARG A 90 -25.63 0.81 -6.73
N THR A 91 -26.91 1.07 -6.99
CA THR A 91 -27.92 0.06 -7.37
C THR A 91 -28.29 0.09 -8.86
N PHE A 92 -27.72 1.03 -9.64
CA PHE A 92 -28.08 1.20 -11.06
C PHE A 92 -27.40 0.20 -12.01
N GLY A 93 -26.45 -0.56 -11.53
CA GLY A 93 -25.67 -1.53 -12.30
C GLY A 93 -24.94 -2.52 -11.39
N LYS A 94 -24.19 -3.43 -12.01
CA LYS A 94 -23.37 -4.45 -11.32
C LYS A 94 -21.97 -4.61 -11.94
N GLY A 95 -21.55 -3.72 -12.83
CA GLY A 95 -20.23 -3.75 -13.45
C GLY A 95 -19.16 -3.23 -12.50
N ILE A 96 -18.04 -3.95 -12.40
CA ILE A 96 -16.84 -3.56 -11.65
C ILE A 96 -15.63 -3.75 -12.55
N VAL A 97 -14.76 -2.74 -12.64
CA VAL A 97 -13.50 -2.82 -13.36
C VAL A 97 -12.36 -2.70 -12.37
N VAL A 98 -11.38 -3.60 -12.43
CA VAL A 98 -10.28 -3.65 -11.46
C VAL A 98 -8.96 -3.99 -12.13
N SER A 99 -7.85 -3.44 -11.61
CA SER A 99 -6.51 -3.82 -12.05
C SER A 99 -6.16 -5.25 -11.65
N GLY A 100 -5.39 -5.95 -12.46
CA GLY A 100 -5.07 -7.37 -12.27
C GLY A 100 -3.91 -7.64 -11.31
N PHE A 101 -3.38 -6.62 -10.62
CA PHE A 101 -2.29 -6.76 -9.65
C PHE A 101 -2.62 -6.16 -8.27
N GLU A 102 -3.89 -6.06 -7.95
CA GLU A 102 -4.36 -5.54 -6.66
C GLU A 102 -3.90 -6.41 -5.48
N HIS A 103 -3.82 -5.78 -4.31
CA HIS A 103 -3.59 -6.49 -3.06
C HIS A 103 -4.79 -7.42 -2.72
N PRO A 104 -4.58 -8.56 -2.02
CA PRO A 104 -5.68 -9.45 -1.61
C PRO A 104 -6.84 -8.76 -0.87
N SER A 105 -6.60 -7.64 -0.18
CA SER A 105 -7.65 -6.83 0.46
C SER A 105 -8.61 -6.14 -0.52
N VAL A 106 -8.25 -6.06 -1.80
CA VAL A 106 -9.12 -5.61 -2.90
C VAL A 106 -9.69 -6.84 -3.64
N GLN A 107 -8.84 -7.83 -3.95
CA GLN A 107 -9.25 -9.01 -4.73
C GLN A 107 -10.35 -9.82 -4.01
N ARG A 108 -10.15 -10.16 -2.72
CA ARG A 108 -11.08 -11.00 -1.98
C ARG A 108 -12.49 -10.41 -1.82
N PRO A 109 -12.67 -9.11 -1.49
CA PRO A 109 -13.98 -8.48 -1.54
C PRO A 109 -14.63 -8.53 -2.93
N LEU A 110 -13.85 -8.33 -4.01
CA LEU A 110 -14.38 -8.39 -5.37
C LEU A 110 -14.75 -9.82 -5.80
N GLU A 111 -14.01 -10.84 -5.40
CA GLU A 111 -14.39 -12.25 -5.57
C GLU A 111 -15.74 -12.54 -4.88
N ARG A 112 -15.93 -12.03 -3.65
CA ARG A 112 -17.21 -12.14 -2.93
C ARG A 112 -18.34 -11.44 -3.67
N LEU A 113 -18.11 -10.23 -4.21
CA LEU A 113 -19.11 -9.52 -5.00
C LEU A 113 -19.43 -10.26 -6.31
N ALA A 114 -18.43 -10.85 -6.98
CA ALA A 114 -18.64 -11.69 -8.15
C ALA A 114 -19.55 -12.88 -7.83
N ALA A 115 -19.35 -13.55 -6.69
CA ALA A 115 -20.23 -14.63 -6.22
C ALA A 115 -21.66 -14.15 -5.90
N GLN A 116 -21.86 -12.85 -5.67
CA GLN A 116 -23.16 -12.20 -5.47
C GLN A 116 -23.78 -11.67 -6.78
N GLY A 117 -23.20 -12.01 -7.92
CA GLY A 117 -23.70 -11.67 -9.25
C GLY A 117 -23.28 -10.29 -9.78
N TYR A 118 -22.17 -9.72 -9.26
CA TYR A 118 -21.52 -8.58 -9.87
C TYR A 118 -20.60 -9.03 -11.02
N ASN A 119 -20.53 -8.24 -12.09
CA ASN A 119 -19.68 -8.49 -13.24
C ASN A 119 -18.30 -7.84 -13.01
N VAL A 120 -17.33 -8.63 -12.54
CA VAL A 120 -15.97 -8.13 -12.26
C VAL A 120 -15.08 -8.36 -13.48
N THR A 121 -14.65 -7.28 -14.11
CA THR A 121 -13.68 -7.29 -15.21
C THR A 121 -12.29 -6.98 -14.66
N VAL A 122 -11.39 -7.94 -14.72
CA VAL A 122 -10.00 -7.81 -14.28
C VAL A 122 -9.12 -7.49 -15.49
N VAL A 123 -8.45 -6.33 -15.45
CA VAL A 123 -7.50 -5.89 -16.48
C VAL A 123 -6.08 -6.24 -16.06
N LYS A 124 -5.50 -7.26 -16.68
CA LYS A 124 -4.14 -7.73 -16.37
C LYS A 124 -3.08 -6.68 -16.72
N PRO A 125 -1.98 -6.60 -15.94
CA PRO A 125 -0.82 -5.81 -16.32
C PRO A 125 -0.18 -6.36 -17.61
N GLN A 126 0.62 -5.55 -18.26
CA GLN A 126 1.45 -5.95 -19.40
C GLN A 126 2.65 -6.80 -18.93
N ALA A 127 3.33 -7.46 -19.85
CA ALA A 127 4.48 -8.29 -19.52
C ALA A 127 5.64 -7.50 -18.89
N ASP A 128 5.74 -6.20 -19.16
CA ASP A 128 6.71 -5.28 -18.54
C ASP A 128 6.28 -4.79 -17.14
N GLY A 129 5.13 -5.24 -16.61
CA GLY A 129 4.60 -4.86 -15.32
C GLY A 129 3.82 -3.54 -15.30
N THR A 130 3.65 -2.86 -16.44
CA THR A 130 2.84 -1.64 -16.53
C THR A 130 1.35 -1.97 -16.68
N LEU A 131 0.48 -1.02 -16.28
CA LEU A 131 -0.96 -1.15 -16.46
C LEU A 131 -1.44 -0.30 -17.63
N ASP A 132 -2.12 -0.94 -18.57
CA ASP A 132 -2.76 -0.23 -19.68
C ASP A 132 -4.08 0.40 -19.23
N ILE A 133 -4.02 1.70 -18.93
CA ILE A 133 -5.19 2.49 -18.52
C ILE A 133 -6.28 2.51 -19.59
N ASN A 134 -5.94 2.46 -20.88
CA ASN A 134 -6.94 2.46 -21.95
C ASN A 134 -7.78 1.17 -21.90
N LYS A 135 -7.15 0.02 -21.66
CA LYS A 135 -7.89 -1.25 -21.47
C LYS A 135 -8.84 -1.21 -20.28
N MET A 136 -8.44 -0.57 -19.17
CA MET A 136 -9.36 -0.34 -18.06
C MET A 136 -10.55 0.53 -18.48
N LEU A 137 -10.26 1.62 -19.19
CA LEU A 137 -11.29 2.54 -19.66
C LEU A 137 -12.25 1.89 -20.67
N ASP A 138 -11.76 1.02 -21.54
CA ASP A 138 -12.60 0.32 -22.52
C ASP A 138 -13.57 -0.68 -21.88
N ALA A 139 -13.27 -1.15 -20.68
CA ALA A 139 -14.16 -1.97 -19.86
C ALA A 139 -15.23 -1.16 -19.09
N VAL A 140 -15.15 0.17 -19.07
CA VAL A 140 -16.10 1.02 -18.35
C VAL A 140 -17.30 1.32 -19.23
N ASP A 141 -18.49 0.95 -18.76
CA ASP A 141 -19.78 1.19 -19.41
C ASP A 141 -20.79 1.89 -18.47
N LYS A 142 -22.03 2.06 -18.95
CA LYS A 142 -23.13 2.67 -18.18
C LYS A 142 -23.58 1.85 -16.95
N ASN A 143 -23.26 0.56 -16.91
CA ASN A 143 -23.58 -0.36 -15.80
C ASN A 143 -22.43 -0.46 -14.79
N THR A 144 -21.27 0.12 -15.08
CA THR A 144 -20.10 0.13 -14.19
C THR A 144 -20.39 0.98 -12.97
N ILE A 145 -20.37 0.37 -11.79
CA ILE A 145 -20.61 1.06 -10.51
C ILE A 145 -19.31 1.42 -9.79
N LEU A 146 -18.24 0.67 -10.07
CA LEU A 146 -16.96 0.77 -9.37
C LEU A 146 -15.81 0.54 -10.34
N VAL A 147 -14.79 1.38 -10.24
CA VAL A 147 -13.47 1.17 -10.84
C VAL A 147 -12.44 1.21 -9.73
N ALA A 148 -11.67 0.14 -9.56
CA ALA A 148 -10.63 0.05 -8.52
C ALA A 148 -9.25 -0.09 -9.15
N CYS A 149 -8.28 0.70 -8.68
CA CYS A 149 -6.91 0.64 -9.17
C CYS A 149 -5.92 0.99 -8.06
N MET A 150 -4.94 0.13 -7.85
CA MET A 150 -3.80 0.38 -6.98
C MET A 150 -2.89 1.44 -7.60
N MET A 151 -2.51 2.47 -6.82
CA MET A 151 -1.67 3.56 -7.31
C MET A 151 -0.20 3.16 -7.43
N VAL A 152 0.32 2.39 -6.46
CA VAL A 152 1.68 1.84 -6.48
C VAL A 152 1.62 0.37 -6.09
N ASN A 153 2.13 -0.50 -6.97
CA ASN A 153 2.13 -1.94 -6.69
C ASN A 153 3.18 -2.30 -5.63
N ASN A 154 2.79 -3.12 -4.67
CA ASN A 154 3.62 -3.50 -3.52
C ASN A 154 4.71 -4.54 -3.83
N GLU A 155 4.63 -5.20 -4.99
CA GLU A 155 5.59 -6.23 -5.39
C GLU A 155 6.64 -5.75 -6.38
N ILE A 156 6.24 -4.99 -7.38
CA ILE A 156 7.11 -4.55 -8.48
C ILE A 156 7.27 -3.02 -8.57
N GLY A 157 6.60 -2.27 -7.69
CA GLY A 157 6.72 -0.82 -7.64
C GLY A 157 6.08 -0.05 -8.80
N THR A 158 5.32 -0.72 -9.68
CA THR A 158 4.62 -0.04 -10.77
C THR A 158 3.74 1.08 -10.25
N ARG A 159 3.87 2.27 -10.83
CA ARG A 159 2.99 3.41 -10.59
C ARG A 159 1.93 3.49 -11.68
N SER A 160 0.66 3.38 -11.29
CA SER A 160 -0.49 3.54 -12.18
C SER A 160 -0.90 5.01 -12.30
N ASP A 161 -1.30 5.45 -13.49
CA ASP A 161 -1.85 6.80 -13.72
C ASP A 161 -3.32 6.85 -13.30
N VAL A 162 -3.54 6.79 -11.98
CA VAL A 162 -4.89 6.80 -11.38
C VAL A 162 -5.59 8.15 -11.56
N GLU A 163 -4.83 9.24 -11.70
CA GLU A 163 -5.38 10.58 -11.95
C GLU A 163 -6.07 10.63 -13.31
N ARG A 164 -5.40 10.17 -14.36
CA ARG A 164 -5.97 10.04 -15.71
C ARG A 164 -7.13 9.04 -15.71
N LEU A 165 -6.96 7.88 -15.08
CA LEU A 165 -8.02 6.88 -14.98
C LEU A 165 -9.28 7.48 -14.36
N ALA A 166 -9.17 8.17 -13.23
CA ALA A 166 -10.30 8.77 -12.53
C ALA A 166 -11.01 9.83 -13.38
N ALA A 167 -10.26 10.74 -14.01
CA ALA A 167 -10.82 11.77 -14.88
C ALA A 167 -11.59 11.16 -16.06
N GLU A 168 -11.03 10.18 -16.72
CA GLU A 168 -11.64 9.51 -17.88
C GLU A 168 -12.85 8.64 -17.50
N VAL A 169 -12.80 7.94 -16.37
CA VAL A 169 -13.95 7.20 -15.82
C VAL A 169 -15.11 8.16 -15.58
N LYS A 170 -14.87 9.33 -14.97
CA LYS A 170 -15.93 10.32 -14.71
C LYS A 170 -16.53 10.92 -15.97
N ARG A 171 -15.74 11.03 -17.04
CA ARG A 171 -16.27 11.47 -18.36
C ARG A 171 -17.17 10.40 -19.00
N ARG A 172 -16.81 9.12 -18.89
CA ARG A 172 -17.57 7.99 -19.47
C ARG A 172 -18.80 7.64 -18.63
N ASN A 173 -18.65 7.62 -17.31
CA ASN A 173 -19.71 7.32 -16.35
C ASN A 173 -19.49 8.11 -15.05
N SER A 174 -20.08 9.30 -14.93
CA SER A 174 -19.93 10.16 -13.74
C SER A 174 -20.48 9.54 -12.45
N ARG A 175 -21.34 8.52 -12.55
CA ARG A 175 -21.95 7.83 -11.40
C ARG A 175 -21.05 6.72 -10.85
N ALA A 176 -20.12 6.19 -11.64
CA ALA A 176 -19.18 5.15 -11.17
C ALA A 176 -18.31 5.71 -10.04
N ILE A 177 -18.10 4.90 -9.00
CA ILE A 177 -17.18 5.21 -7.91
C ILE A 177 -15.77 4.82 -8.35
N VAL A 178 -14.79 5.70 -8.12
CA VAL A 178 -13.37 5.42 -8.35
C VAL A 178 -12.70 5.23 -7.00
N HIS A 179 -12.21 4.02 -6.77
CA HIS A 179 -11.44 3.63 -5.58
C HIS A 179 -9.97 3.48 -5.91
N VAL A 180 -9.10 4.03 -5.06
CA VAL A 180 -7.65 3.91 -5.18
C VAL A 180 -7.05 3.30 -3.91
N ASP A 181 -6.36 2.17 -4.04
CA ASP A 181 -5.46 1.70 -3.00
C ASP A 181 -4.14 2.48 -3.09
N ALA A 182 -3.92 3.40 -2.14
CA ALA A 182 -2.72 4.22 -2.05
C ALA A 182 -1.80 3.80 -0.89
N VAL A 183 -1.95 2.59 -0.36
CA VAL A 183 -1.18 2.08 0.78
C VAL A 183 0.33 2.13 0.52
N GLN A 184 0.78 1.86 -0.70
CA GLN A 184 2.19 1.97 -1.09
C GLN A 184 2.55 3.32 -1.70
N ALA A 185 1.56 4.18 -2.00
CA ALA A 185 1.77 5.47 -2.65
C ALA A 185 1.91 6.62 -1.66
N TRP A 186 1.12 6.59 -0.58
CA TRP A 186 1.07 7.70 0.40
C TRP A 186 2.44 7.95 1.01
N MET A 187 2.85 9.22 1.04
CA MET A 187 4.17 9.69 1.47
C MET A 187 5.37 9.22 0.60
N ARG A 188 5.13 8.52 -0.51
CA ARG A 188 6.19 8.15 -1.48
C ARG A 188 6.07 8.94 -2.79
N VAL A 189 4.85 9.09 -3.28
CA VAL A 189 4.57 9.85 -4.49
C VAL A 189 3.57 10.97 -4.21
N PRO A 190 3.57 12.06 -5.02
CA PRO A 190 2.51 13.07 -4.95
C PRO A 190 1.14 12.44 -5.24
N ILE A 191 0.13 12.84 -4.48
CA ILE A 191 -1.26 12.40 -4.61
C ILE A 191 -2.12 13.60 -4.96
N LYS A 192 -3.04 13.42 -5.93
CA LYS A 192 -4.14 14.33 -6.23
C LYS A 192 -5.46 13.56 -6.16
N LEU A 193 -6.46 14.15 -5.54
CA LEU A 193 -7.75 13.51 -5.28
C LEU A 193 -8.82 13.85 -6.31
N ASP A 194 -8.46 14.61 -7.37
CA ASP A 194 -9.42 15.01 -8.41
C ASP A 194 -10.09 13.78 -9.03
N ASN A 195 -11.42 13.76 -9.02
CA ASN A 195 -12.25 12.68 -9.54
C ASN A 195 -12.11 11.31 -8.83
N ILE A 196 -11.28 11.19 -7.79
CA ILE A 196 -11.23 10.02 -6.93
C ILE A 196 -12.33 10.13 -5.88
N ASP A 197 -13.08 9.06 -5.66
CA ASP A 197 -14.18 9.04 -4.68
C ASP A 197 -13.75 8.46 -3.35
N THR A 198 -12.90 7.43 -3.37
CA THR A 198 -12.37 6.79 -2.17
C THR A 198 -10.89 6.46 -2.34
N MET A 199 -10.12 6.60 -1.27
CA MET A 199 -8.70 6.24 -1.26
C MET A 199 -8.32 5.67 0.08
N THR A 200 -7.59 4.55 0.07
CA THR A 200 -7.13 3.88 1.29
C THR A 200 -5.64 4.09 1.50
N VAL A 201 -5.25 4.39 2.75
CA VAL A 201 -3.86 4.48 3.21
C VAL A 201 -3.64 3.70 4.50
N SER A 202 -2.39 3.33 4.81
CA SER A 202 -2.05 2.53 5.99
C SER A 202 -0.80 3.05 6.69
N GLY A 203 -0.85 3.14 8.01
CA GLY A 203 0.20 3.73 8.83
C GLY A 203 1.53 2.96 8.81
N HIS A 204 1.47 1.64 8.85
CA HIS A 204 2.68 0.81 8.94
C HIS A 204 3.56 0.82 7.68
N LYS A 205 3.19 1.52 6.65
CA LYS A 205 4.03 1.75 5.44
C LYS A 205 4.79 3.08 5.47
N ILE A 206 4.53 3.90 6.49
CA ILE A 206 5.09 5.25 6.65
C ILE A 206 5.68 5.48 8.04
N HIS A 207 6.23 4.46 8.68
CA HIS A 207 6.84 4.50 10.02
C HIS A 207 5.85 4.82 11.16
N ALA A 208 4.54 4.62 10.94
CA ALA A 208 3.51 4.62 11.97
C ALA A 208 3.23 3.20 12.48
N PRO A 209 2.48 3.03 13.59
CA PRO A 209 2.18 1.70 14.12
C PRO A 209 1.31 0.88 13.15
N LYS A 210 1.40 -0.45 13.30
CA LYS A 210 0.36 -1.37 12.81
C LYS A 210 -0.94 -1.09 13.56
N GLY A 211 -2.09 -1.43 12.96
CA GLY A 211 -3.38 -1.26 13.63
C GLY A 211 -4.02 0.13 13.43
N ILE A 212 -3.48 0.93 12.50
CA ILE A 212 -4.06 2.21 12.09
C ILE A 212 -3.89 2.44 10.58
N GLY A 213 -4.92 2.98 9.96
CA GLY A 213 -4.96 3.46 8.59
C GLY A 213 -5.99 4.56 8.44
N ALA A 214 -6.26 4.98 7.22
CA ALA A 214 -7.32 5.92 6.94
C ALA A 214 -7.97 5.66 5.58
N LEU A 215 -9.25 6.01 5.50
CA LEU A 215 -10.05 6.04 4.29
C LEU A 215 -10.42 7.49 3.98
N TYR A 216 -10.03 7.97 2.80
CA TYR A 216 -10.61 9.16 2.20
C TYR A 216 -11.93 8.78 1.54
N LEU A 217 -12.96 9.55 1.81
CA LEU A 217 -14.27 9.48 1.17
C LEU A 217 -14.66 10.87 0.72
N SER A 218 -14.80 11.07 -0.59
CA SER A 218 -15.12 12.40 -1.15
C SER A 218 -16.47 12.93 -0.64
N ASP A 219 -16.52 14.22 -0.38
CA ASP A 219 -17.73 14.90 0.14
C ASP A 219 -18.98 14.65 -0.70
N ARG A 220 -18.81 14.53 -2.01
CA ARG A 220 -19.91 14.20 -2.95
C ARG A 220 -20.52 12.82 -2.73
N LEU A 221 -19.79 11.91 -2.05
CA LEU A 221 -20.23 10.53 -1.81
C LEU A 221 -20.70 10.30 -0.37
N VAL A 222 -20.22 11.09 0.60
CA VAL A 222 -20.45 10.91 2.05
C VAL A 222 -21.93 10.71 2.38
N GLN A 223 -22.82 11.55 1.86
CA GLN A 223 -24.26 11.51 2.22
C GLN A 223 -24.96 10.25 1.67
N ALA A 224 -24.49 9.71 0.56
CA ALA A 224 -25.10 8.57 -0.09
C ALA A 224 -24.42 7.24 0.29
N PHE A 225 -23.24 7.31 0.90
CA PHE A 225 -22.41 6.14 1.16
C PHE A 225 -23.02 5.24 2.23
N GLN A 226 -23.16 3.96 1.90
CA GLN A 226 -23.70 2.95 2.80
C GLN A 226 -22.54 2.07 3.30
N PRO A 227 -22.14 2.22 4.59
CA PRO A 227 -21.09 1.39 5.15
C PRO A 227 -21.52 -0.08 5.23
N PRO A 228 -20.59 -1.04 5.03
CA PRO A 228 -20.93 -2.46 4.95
C PRO A 228 -21.23 -3.10 6.33
N TYR A 229 -20.98 -2.42 7.42
CA TYR A 229 -21.36 -2.83 8.78
C TYR A 229 -21.79 -1.64 9.62
N LEU A 230 -22.61 -1.89 10.63
CA LEU A 230 -23.32 -0.89 11.41
C LEU A 230 -22.94 -0.97 12.88
N GLY A 231 -23.07 0.13 13.62
CA GLY A 231 -22.80 0.20 15.06
C GLY A 231 -23.03 1.60 15.59
N GLY A 232 -22.17 2.08 16.47
CA GLY A 232 -22.23 3.43 17.03
C GLY A 232 -21.83 4.52 16.02
N GLU A 233 -21.92 5.77 16.46
CA GLU A 233 -21.73 6.96 15.65
C GLU A 233 -20.22 7.33 15.43
N GLN A 234 -19.30 6.50 15.93
CA GLN A 234 -17.86 6.73 15.75
C GLN A 234 -17.51 6.85 14.26
N GLU A 235 -16.51 7.66 13.95
CA GLU A 235 -16.16 8.00 12.57
C GLU A 235 -17.40 8.43 11.76
N ARG A 236 -18.30 9.17 12.39
CA ARG A 236 -19.54 9.69 11.78
C ARG A 236 -20.44 8.58 11.20
N GLY A 237 -20.51 7.45 11.90
CA GLY A 237 -21.33 6.28 11.52
C GLY A 237 -20.74 5.43 10.38
N LEU A 238 -19.58 5.82 9.82
CA LEU A 238 -18.95 5.05 8.74
C LEU A 238 -18.15 3.86 9.26
N ARG A 239 -17.48 4.05 10.40
CA ARG A 239 -16.65 3.03 11.01
C ARG A 239 -16.92 2.99 12.52
N PRO A 240 -17.86 2.16 12.99
CA PRO A 240 -18.22 2.07 14.40
C PRO A 240 -17.11 1.44 15.25
N GLY A 241 -17.15 1.68 16.54
CA GLY A 241 -16.18 1.24 17.53
C GLY A 241 -15.30 2.39 18.03
N THR A 242 -15.02 2.40 19.34
CA THR A 242 -14.22 3.45 19.99
C THR A 242 -12.93 3.72 19.24
N GLU A 243 -12.66 4.98 19.00
CA GLU A 243 -11.52 5.43 18.20
C GLU A 243 -10.20 5.14 18.93
N ASN A 244 -9.21 4.65 18.16
CA ASN A 244 -7.87 4.42 18.66
C ASN A 244 -7.07 5.73 18.64
N LEU A 245 -7.36 6.61 19.60
CA LEU A 245 -6.74 7.94 19.66
C LEU A 245 -5.21 7.90 19.73
N PRO A 246 -4.56 7.04 20.55
CA PRO A 246 -3.09 6.99 20.57
C PRO A 246 -2.49 6.68 19.20
N TYR A 247 -3.07 5.74 18.46
CA TYR A 247 -2.55 5.38 17.14
C TYR A 247 -2.93 6.41 16.07
N ALA A 248 -4.06 7.10 16.20
CA ALA A 248 -4.41 8.21 15.31
C ALA A 248 -3.40 9.37 15.45
N LEU A 249 -2.96 9.67 16.68
CA LEU A 249 -1.90 10.64 16.96
C LEU A 249 -0.55 10.18 16.40
N GLY A 250 -0.21 8.89 16.56
CA GLY A 250 0.98 8.28 15.97
C GLY A 250 0.97 8.35 14.44
N LEU A 251 -0.17 8.07 13.80
CA LEU A 251 -0.33 8.21 12.34
C LEU A 251 -0.12 9.65 11.88
N ALA A 252 -0.70 10.62 12.61
CA ALA A 252 -0.55 12.03 12.32
C ALA A 252 0.91 12.51 12.49
N ALA A 253 1.61 12.04 13.52
CA ALA A 253 3.02 12.33 13.74
C ALA A 253 3.89 11.79 12.61
N ALA A 254 3.71 10.52 12.21
CA ALA A 254 4.45 9.91 11.10
C ALA A 254 4.19 10.64 9.77
N ALA A 255 2.94 10.95 9.47
CA ALA A 255 2.57 11.67 8.26
C ALA A 255 3.16 13.10 8.23
N THR A 256 3.15 13.81 9.36
CA THR A 256 3.71 15.14 9.49
C THR A 256 5.24 15.14 9.34
N ARG A 257 5.92 14.15 9.94
CA ARG A 257 7.38 13.94 9.79
C ARG A 257 7.78 13.83 8.32
N LEU A 258 7.00 13.13 7.52
CA LEU A 258 7.30 12.86 6.11
C LEU A 258 6.78 13.97 5.16
N ALA A 259 5.91 14.86 5.64
CA ALA A 259 5.35 15.92 4.82
C ALA A 259 6.45 16.85 4.28
N GLY A 260 6.32 17.27 3.02
CA GLY A 260 7.24 18.18 2.35
C GLY A 260 8.58 17.59 1.89
N SER A 261 8.90 16.35 2.26
CA SER A 261 10.19 15.69 1.95
C SER A 261 10.13 14.62 0.85
N ILE A 262 9.00 14.48 0.15
CA ILE A 262 8.84 13.43 -0.89
C ILE A 262 9.95 13.49 -1.94
N LYS A 263 10.24 14.68 -2.51
CA LYS A 263 11.25 14.82 -3.57
C LYS A 263 12.67 14.47 -3.12
N SER A 264 13.05 14.89 -1.93
CA SER A 264 14.39 14.60 -1.38
C SER A 264 14.56 13.13 -1.05
N ARG A 265 13.52 12.50 -0.50
CA ARG A 265 13.49 11.06 -0.20
C ARG A 265 13.48 10.22 -1.49
N ASP A 266 12.69 10.57 -2.50
CA ASP A 266 12.72 9.92 -3.81
C ASP A 266 14.15 9.92 -4.39
N LYS A 267 14.83 11.08 -4.34
CA LYS A 267 16.22 11.18 -4.83
C LYS A 267 17.18 10.25 -4.07
N ALA A 268 17.09 10.21 -2.74
CA ALA A 268 17.95 9.37 -1.92
C ALA A 268 17.69 7.88 -2.17
N VAL A 269 16.42 7.46 -2.16
CA VAL A 269 16.02 6.07 -2.38
C VAL A 269 16.33 5.63 -3.81
N ARG A 270 16.20 6.53 -4.80
CA ARG A 270 16.56 6.24 -6.19
C ARG A 270 18.04 5.90 -6.33
N ALA A 271 18.92 6.63 -5.64
CA ALA A 271 20.34 6.31 -5.63
C ALA A 271 20.65 4.90 -5.09
N LEU A 272 19.91 4.46 -4.05
CA LEU A 272 20.02 3.10 -3.52
C LEU A 272 19.50 2.05 -4.52
N ASN A 273 18.36 2.30 -5.15
CA ASN A 273 17.77 1.42 -6.15
C ASN A 273 18.70 1.27 -7.37
N ASP A 274 19.25 2.40 -7.86
CA ASP A 274 20.20 2.40 -8.99
C ASP A 274 21.49 1.65 -8.64
N ARG A 275 22.01 1.81 -7.41
CA ARG A 275 23.16 1.04 -6.91
C ARG A 275 22.87 -0.45 -6.90
N LEU A 276 21.71 -0.86 -6.41
CA LEU A 276 21.29 -2.26 -6.38
C LEU A 276 21.15 -2.81 -7.80
N ARG A 277 20.52 -2.10 -8.73
CA ARG A 277 20.39 -2.50 -10.13
C ARG A 277 21.77 -2.68 -10.79
N ALA A 278 22.69 -1.77 -10.53
CA ALA A 278 24.06 -1.87 -11.06
C ALA A 278 24.78 -3.11 -10.51
N GLY A 279 24.67 -3.37 -9.21
CA GLY A 279 25.26 -4.57 -8.59
C GLY A 279 24.63 -5.88 -9.09
N LEU A 280 23.32 -5.89 -9.35
CA LEU A 280 22.63 -7.07 -9.88
C LEU A 280 22.96 -7.34 -11.37
N SER A 281 23.35 -6.33 -12.14
CA SER A 281 23.62 -6.47 -13.57
C SER A 281 24.84 -7.34 -13.93
N VAL A 282 25.70 -7.67 -12.94
CA VAL A 282 26.85 -8.57 -13.12
C VAL A 282 26.44 -10.06 -13.15
N PHE A 283 25.21 -10.37 -12.72
CA PHE A 283 24.68 -11.74 -12.69
C PHE A 283 23.82 -11.98 -13.95
N PRO A 284 24.27 -12.81 -14.90
CA PRO A 284 23.55 -13.02 -16.15
C PRO A 284 22.22 -13.75 -15.98
N GLU A 285 22.02 -14.46 -14.85
CA GLU A 285 20.79 -15.15 -14.52
C GLU A 285 19.70 -14.23 -13.96
N VAL A 286 20.07 -13.03 -13.49
CA VAL A 286 19.15 -12.09 -12.86
C VAL A 286 18.33 -11.35 -13.91
N GLU A 287 17.02 -11.40 -13.74
CA GLU A 287 16.06 -10.64 -14.56
C GLU A 287 15.27 -9.67 -13.67
N ILE A 288 15.26 -8.38 -14.00
CA ILE A 288 14.52 -7.36 -13.28
C ILE A 288 13.04 -7.42 -13.67
N ASN A 289 12.16 -7.59 -12.70
CA ASN A 289 10.71 -7.61 -12.88
C ASN A 289 10.05 -6.22 -12.73
N SER A 290 10.68 -5.34 -11.94
CA SER A 290 10.20 -3.96 -11.76
C SER A 290 10.39 -3.14 -13.03
N PRO A 291 9.33 -2.48 -13.56
CA PRO A 291 9.45 -1.64 -14.75
C PRO A 291 10.41 -0.45 -14.54
N ALA A 292 10.95 0.09 -15.64
CA ALA A 292 11.88 1.22 -15.58
C ALA A 292 11.26 2.47 -14.90
N GLY A 293 9.94 2.65 -15.01
CA GLY A 293 9.20 3.75 -14.39
C GLY A 293 8.65 3.45 -12.98
N ALA A 294 9.07 2.35 -12.35
CA ALA A 294 8.67 2.00 -11.00
C ALA A 294 9.13 3.04 -9.97
N VAL A 295 8.41 3.11 -8.84
CA VAL A 295 8.87 3.90 -7.69
C VAL A 295 10.18 3.29 -7.16
N PRO A 296 11.15 4.12 -6.73
CA PRO A 296 12.46 3.62 -6.33
C PRO A 296 12.43 2.82 -5.02
N GLU A 297 11.38 2.93 -4.24
CA GLU A 297 11.22 2.19 -2.98
C GLU A 297 11.08 0.69 -3.16
N VAL A 298 10.81 0.18 -4.37
CA VAL A 298 10.59 -1.25 -4.60
C VAL A 298 11.39 -1.71 -5.82
N LEU A 299 12.22 -2.73 -5.63
CA LEU A 299 12.87 -3.46 -6.69
C LEU A 299 12.53 -4.95 -6.55
N ASN A 300 11.97 -5.52 -7.60
CA ASN A 300 11.71 -6.95 -7.74
C ASN A 300 12.54 -7.50 -8.89
N PHE A 301 13.17 -8.64 -8.66
CA PHE A 301 13.94 -9.36 -9.65
C PHE A 301 13.86 -10.87 -9.40
N SER A 302 14.07 -11.67 -10.44
CA SER A 302 14.17 -13.13 -10.38
C SER A 302 15.63 -13.52 -10.65
N GLU A 303 16.19 -14.39 -9.83
CA GLU A 303 17.59 -14.83 -10.02
C GLU A 303 17.70 -16.15 -10.80
N ASN A 304 16.56 -16.81 -11.08
CA ASN A 304 16.37 -17.93 -12.01
C ASN A 304 17.18 -19.21 -11.74
N CYS A 305 17.77 -19.38 -10.55
CA CYS A 305 18.57 -20.55 -10.22
C CYS A 305 18.37 -21.11 -8.81
N ILE A 306 17.98 -20.33 -7.82
CA ILE A 306 17.82 -20.76 -6.43
C ILE A 306 16.39 -20.43 -6.01
N LYS A 307 15.74 -21.28 -5.23
CA LYS A 307 14.43 -20.94 -4.67
C LYS A 307 14.51 -19.71 -3.80
N SER A 308 13.58 -18.77 -3.98
CA SER A 308 13.54 -17.53 -3.20
C SER A 308 13.58 -17.81 -1.69
N GLU A 309 12.83 -18.81 -1.20
CA GLU A 309 12.83 -19.20 0.22
C GLU A 309 14.23 -19.60 0.73
N THR A 310 15.02 -20.30 -0.08
CA THR A 310 16.39 -20.69 0.25
C THR A 310 17.32 -19.49 0.34
N MET A 311 17.24 -18.58 -0.66
CA MET A 311 18.02 -17.34 -0.66
C MET A 311 17.62 -16.41 0.50
N LEU A 312 16.31 -16.28 0.78
CA LEU A 312 15.83 -15.50 1.91
C LEU A 312 16.33 -16.03 3.26
N ALA A 313 16.31 -17.36 3.47
CA ALA A 313 16.85 -17.99 4.68
C ALA A 313 18.35 -17.68 4.84
N TRP A 314 19.13 -17.84 3.77
CA TRP A 314 20.55 -17.50 3.73
C TRP A 314 20.83 -16.06 4.10
N LEU A 315 20.11 -15.11 3.49
CA LEU A 315 20.26 -13.68 3.77
C LEU A 315 19.86 -13.35 5.21
N SER A 316 18.77 -13.96 5.70
CA SER A 316 18.27 -13.73 7.06
C SER A 316 19.28 -14.19 8.14
N GLU A 317 20.03 -15.28 7.91
CA GLU A 317 21.12 -15.71 8.79
C GLU A 317 22.25 -14.67 8.89
N LYS A 318 22.35 -13.79 7.91
CA LYS A 318 23.33 -12.69 7.83
C LYS A 318 22.71 -11.33 8.19
N GLN A 319 21.55 -11.34 8.89
CA GLN A 319 20.81 -10.15 9.31
C GLN A 319 20.35 -9.22 8.15
N ILE A 320 20.20 -9.77 6.95
CA ILE A 320 19.68 -9.06 5.78
C ILE A 320 18.24 -9.52 5.53
N TYR A 321 17.30 -8.61 5.70
CA TYR A 321 15.87 -8.92 5.62
C TYR A 321 15.26 -8.33 4.35
N VAL A 322 14.90 -9.23 3.44
CA VAL A 322 14.19 -8.97 2.18
C VAL A 322 12.97 -9.88 2.10
N SER A 323 12.17 -9.77 1.08
CA SER A 323 10.96 -10.59 0.90
C SER A 323 11.00 -11.32 -0.44
N SER A 324 10.34 -12.47 -0.50
CA SER A 324 9.86 -12.99 -1.77
C SER A 324 8.65 -12.18 -2.23
N ALA A 325 8.34 -12.21 -3.51
CA ALA A 325 7.21 -11.49 -4.08
C ALA A 325 5.87 -11.77 -3.36
N SER A 326 5.74 -12.90 -2.66
CA SER A 326 4.52 -13.37 -1.98
C SER A 326 4.52 -13.22 -0.45
N ALA A 327 5.11 -12.15 0.11
CA ALA A 327 5.21 -11.96 1.57
C ALA A 327 3.89 -12.11 2.36
N CYS A 328 2.73 -11.90 1.74
CA CYS A 328 1.42 -12.12 2.36
C CYS A 328 0.88 -13.55 2.21
N GLY A 329 1.53 -14.41 1.45
CA GLY A 329 1.01 -15.70 1.01
C GLY A 329 1.85 -16.91 1.42
N ARG A 330 2.57 -16.94 2.54
CA ARG A 330 3.29 -18.12 3.08
C ARG A 330 3.43 -19.26 2.06
N GLY A 331 4.36 -19.13 1.08
CA GLY A 331 4.57 -20.16 0.05
C GLY A 331 3.60 -20.14 -1.15
N GLN A 332 2.72 -19.15 -1.27
CA GLN A 332 1.90 -18.97 -2.48
C GLN A 332 2.68 -18.20 -3.54
N PRO A 333 2.59 -18.60 -4.83
CA PRO A 333 3.23 -17.87 -5.93
C PRO A 333 2.78 -16.40 -6.00
N SER A 334 3.66 -15.52 -6.47
CA SER A 334 3.31 -14.13 -6.71
C SER A 334 2.17 -14.00 -7.70
N HIS A 335 1.04 -13.48 -7.23
CA HIS A 335 -0.08 -13.15 -8.09
C HIS A 335 0.27 -12.08 -9.13
N THR A 336 1.05 -11.07 -8.75
CA THR A 336 1.49 -9.99 -9.64
C THR A 336 2.35 -10.52 -10.78
N LEU A 337 3.37 -11.32 -10.49
CA LEU A 337 4.25 -11.90 -11.52
C LEU A 337 3.50 -12.89 -12.41
N ALA A 338 2.59 -13.68 -11.84
CA ALA A 338 1.72 -14.57 -12.61
C ALA A 338 0.77 -13.77 -13.54
N ALA A 339 0.22 -12.64 -13.07
CA ALA A 339 -0.62 -11.77 -13.88
C ALA A 339 0.15 -11.11 -15.04
N MET A 340 1.46 -10.84 -14.86
CA MET A 340 2.39 -10.38 -15.91
C MET A 340 2.75 -11.47 -16.93
N GLY A 341 2.42 -12.74 -16.65
CA GLY A 341 2.79 -13.87 -17.50
C GLY A 341 4.24 -14.32 -17.34
N ARG A 342 4.87 -14.05 -16.18
CA ARG A 342 6.19 -14.60 -15.87
C ARG A 342 6.14 -16.12 -15.75
N ASP A 343 7.22 -16.79 -16.15
CA ASP A 343 7.27 -18.24 -16.04
C ASP A 343 7.38 -18.70 -14.56
N PRO A 344 7.01 -19.97 -14.27
CA PRO A 344 7.01 -20.47 -12.90
C PRO A 344 8.38 -20.39 -12.21
N LEU A 345 9.50 -20.55 -12.94
CA LEU A 345 10.85 -20.46 -12.39
C LEU A 345 11.14 -19.03 -11.94
N ALA A 346 10.84 -18.04 -12.80
CA ALA A 346 11.01 -16.64 -12.45
C ALA A 346 10.16 -16.24 -11.24
N ILE A 347 8.95 -16.79 -11.09
CA ILE A 347 8.09 -16.54 -9.93
C ILE A 347 8.66 -17.18 -8.65
N ASP A 348 9.16 -18.42 -8.72
CA ASP A 348 9.67 -19.18 -7.57
C ASP A 348 11.03 -18.65 -7.06
N THR A 349 11.75 -17.94 -7.92
CA THR A 349 13.07 -17.36 -7.61
C THR A 349 13.04 -15.83 -7.43
N ALA A 350 11.85 -15.24 -7.36
CA ALA A 350 11.70 -13.79 -7.26
C ALA A 350 12.02 -13.28 -5.85
N ILE A 351 12.80 -12.20 -5.79
CA ILE A 351 13.17 -11.48 -4.59
C ILE A 351 12.70 -10.04 -4.73
N ARG A 352 12.11 -9.52 -3.65
CA ARG A 352 11.77 -8.10 -3.54
C ARG A 352 12.65 -7.44 -2.49
N VAL A 353 13.40 -6.44 -2.90
CA VAL A 353 14.11 -5.50 -2.03
C VAL A 353 13.29 -4.23 -1.95
N SER A 354 13.06 -3.71 -0.76
CA SER A 354 12.29 -2.47 -0.60
C SER A 354 12.88 -1.52 0.42
N PHE A 355 13.06 -0.29 -0.02
CA PHE A 355 13.77 0.76 0.67
C PHE A 355 12.86 1.75 1.38
N CYS A 356 13.41 2.43 2.35
CA CYS A 356 12.95 3.73 2.86
C CYS A 356 14.13 4.71 2.90
N ALA A 357 13.87 5.95 3.29
CA ALA A 357 14.91 6.99 3.31
C ALA A 357 15.97 6.81 4.42
N ASP A 358 15.70 5.91 5.38
CA ASP A 358 16.63 5.60 6.46
C ASP A 358 17.63 4.49 6.06
N ASN A 359 17.46 3.85 4.90
CA ASN A 359 18.44 2.92 4.36
C ASN A 359 19.67 3.64 3.81
N THR A 360 20.80 2.96 3.81
CA THR A 360 22.10 3.49 3.43
C THR A 360 22.73 2.71 2.27
N PRO A 361 23.77 3.24 1.60
CA PRO A 361 24.52 2.48 0.60
C PRO A 361 25.14 1.18 1.16
N GLU A 362 25.51 1.16 2.44
CA GLU A 362 26.06 0.02 3.15
C GLU A 362 25.05 -1.13 3.24
N ASP A 363 23.74 -0.84 3.39
CA ASP A 363 22.69 -1.85 3.33
C ASP A 363 22.66 -2.57 1.98
N VAL A 364 22.83 -1.81 0.90
CA VAL A 364 22.85 -2.34 -0.46
C VAL A 364 24.10 -3.17 -0.71
N ASP A 365 25.27 -2.70 -0.23
CA ASP A 365 26.55 -3.39 -0.38
C ASP A 365 26.56 -4.71 0.39
N ALA A 366 26.07 -4.70 1.62
CA ALA A 366 25.93 -5.91 2.44
C ALA A 366 24.99 -6.92 1.76
N PHE A 367 23.86 -6.46 1.20
CA PHE A 367 22.96 -7.31 0.42
C PHE A 367 23.69 -7.94 -0.77
N LEU A 368 24.36 -7.13 -1.60
CA LEU A 368 25.03 -7.60 -2.83
C LEU A 368 26.14 -8.61 -2.52
N GLU A 369 26.96 -8.35 -1.49
CA GLU A 369 28.01 -9.28 -1.03
C GLU A 369 27.43 -10.65 -0.64
N ARG A 370 26.37 -10.64 0.18
CA ARG A 370 25.76 -11.90 0.67
C ARG A 370 24.91 -12.59 -0.38
N PHE A 371 24.31 -11.84 -1.29
CA PHE A 371 23.62 -12.40 -2.45
C PHE A 371 24.62 -13.11 -3.38
N GLU A 372 25.74 -12.48 -3.70
CA GLU A 372 26.82 -13.10 -4.51
C GLU A 372 27.33 -14.40 -3.86
N ASP A 373 27.54 -14.37 -2.55
CA ASP A 373 27.97 -15.54 -1.78
C ASP A 373 26.93 -16.67 -1.83
N GLY A 374 25.65 -16.33 -1.68
CA GLY A 374 24.52 -17.26 -1.84
C GLY A 374 24.47 -17.86 -3.26
N MET A 375 24.64 -17.04 -4.30
CA MET A 375 24.67 -17.49 -5.70
C MET A 375 25.78 -18.49 -5.97
N LYS A 376 26.92 -18.45 -5.23
CA LYS A 376 28.05 -19.37 -5.33
C LYS A 376 27.86 -20.68 -4.59
N HIS A 377 27.19 -20.64 -3.42
CA HIS A 377 27.21 -21.76 -2.46
C HIS A 377 25.87 -22.48 -2.30
N LEU A 378 24.75 -21.84 -2.61
CA LEU A 378 23.44 -22.46 -2.43
C LEU A 378 23.10 -23.45 -3.53
N GLN A 379 22.27 -24.43 -3.19
CA GLN A 379 21.83 -25.46 -4.13
C GLN A 379 20.95 -24.84 -5.23
N ARG A 380 21.38 -24.99 -6.46
CA ARG A 380 20.61 -24.55 -7.64
C ARG A 380 19.46 -25.50 -7.94
N ILE A 381 18.35 -24.95 -8.45
CA ILE A 381 17.24 -25.73 -8.99
C ILE A 381 17.75 -26.59 -10.14
N LYS A 382 17.47 -27.89 -10.11
CA LYS A 382 17.78 -28.78 -11.23
C LYS A 382 16.85 -28.44 -12.39
N LYS A 383 17.44 -28.08 -13.53
CA LYS A 383 16.72 -27.87 -14.80
C LYS A 383 16.13 -29.16 -15.32
#